data_3a41893b015f3633fb63a5a74320039d
#
_entry.id   3a41893b015f3633fb63a5a74320039d
#
_cell.length_a   1.000
_cell.length_b   1.000
_cell.length_c   1.000
_cell.angle_alpha   90.00
_cell.angle_beta   90.00
_cell.angle_gamma   90.00
#
_symmetry.space_group_name_H-M   'P 1'
#
loop_
_entity.id
_entity.type
_entity.pdbx_description
1 polymer ?
#
loop_
_entity_poly.entity_id
_entity_poly.type
_entity_poly.pdbx_seq_one_letter_code
_entity_poly.pdbx_strand_id
1 'polypeptide(L)'
;ARDIRCLVTDISYLDPQEGIRFRGKTIPETFAALKEHVVPGCEMPTVESFFWFLLTGDVPTKAEAQEVYAAWKAREQLPAYVVDVLRAMPRDTHPMTMFSAGILAMQRESVFARRYGEGTLKKNDMWDPMFEDAMTLLARLPGLAAYIYRMKYKGDTIIPGDPKLDWGGNFAHMIGQVKPYDDVARMYFILHSDHESGNVSAHTAHLVASALSDAYYAYSAGINGLAGPLHGLANQEVLGWIQATMKKLNNAEPT
;
A
#
# COMPACT_ATOMS: atom_id res chain seq x y z
N ALA A 1 -25.12 11.04 0.23
CA ALA A 1 -25.55 11.66 -1.02
C ALA A 1 -25.36 10.63 -2.14
N ARG A 2 -26.43 10.04 -2.61
CA ARG A 2 -26.40 9.20 -3.83
C ARG A 2 -26.45 10.15 -5.02
N ASP A 3 -25.86 9.73 -6.15
CA ASP A 3 -25.90 10.44 -7.44
C ASP A 3 -25.02 11.71 -7.56
N ILE A 4 -24.14 11.98 -6.60
CA ILE A 4 -23.11 13.01 -6.75
C ILE A 4 -21.85 12.38 -7.35
N ARG A 5 -21.50 12.80 -8.56
CA ARG A 5 -20.25 12.38 -9.21
C ARG A 5 -19.08 13.14 -8.56
N CYS A 6 -18.30 12.43 -7.73
CA CYS A 6 -17.14 13.02 -7.04
C CYS A 6 -15.80 12.56 -7.62
N LEU A 7 -15.80 11.53 -8.47
CA LEU A 7 -14.60 11.02 -9.14
C LEU A 7 -15.00 10.43 -10.51
N VAL A 8 -14.14 10.62 -11.49
CA VAL A 8 -14.15 9.89 -12.77
C VAL A 8 -12.78 9.20 -12.88
N THR A 9 -12.80 7.87 -13.02
CA THR A 9 -11.57 7.07 -13.11
C THR A 9 -11.74 5.99 -14.18
N ASP A 10 -10.64 5.62 -14.82
CA ASP A 10 -10.52 4.49 -15.75
C ASP A 10 -9.51 3.44 -15.24
N ILE A 11 -9.04 3.60 -14.00
CA ILE A 11 -8.03 2.71 -13.41
C ILE A 11 -8.65 1.37 -13.03
N SER A 12 -9.73 1.39 -12.27
CA SER A 12 -10.48 0.18 -11.94
C SER A 12 -11.98 0.38 -12.04
N TYR A 13 -12.69 -0.72 -12.22
CA TYR A 13 -14.14 -0.80 -12.23
C TYR A 13 -14.58 -2.06 -11.50
N LEU A 14 -15.49 -1.93 -10.55
CA LEU A 14 -16.08 -3.06 -9.82
C LEU A 14 -17.48 -3.38 -10.33
N ASP A 15 -17.59 -4.46 -11.09
CA ASP A 15 -18.88 -5.02 -11.41
C ASP A 15 -19.38 -5.89 -10.25
N PRO A 16 -20.62 -5.70 -9.75
CA PRO A 16 -21.14 -6.44 -8.62
C PRO A 16 -21.35 -7.94 -8.89
N GLN A 17 -21.31 -8.37 -10.15
CA GLN A 17 -21.50 -9.76 -10.56
C GLN A 17 -20.23 -10.40 -11.14
N GLU A 18 -19.48 -9.65 -11.93
CA GLU A 18 -18.25 -10.12 -12.58
C GLU A 18 -16.98 -9.89 -11.73
N GLY A 19 -17.03 -8.99 -10.76
CA GLY A 19 -15.90 -8.60 -9.94
C GLY A 19 -15.09 -7.42 -10.48
N ILE A 20 -13.90 -7.22 -9.95
CA ILE A 20 -13.06 -6.08 -10.27
C ILE A 20 -12.36 -6.24 -11.62
N ARG A 21 -12.23 -5.11 -12.33
CA ARG A 21 -11.42 -4.96 -13.54
C ARG A 21 -10.37 -3.88 -13.32
N PHE A 22 -9.14 -4.15 -13.74
CA PHE A 22 -8.02 -3.21 -13.73
C PHE A 22 -7.72 -2.79 -15.18
N ARG A 23 -7.83 -1.51 -15.48
CA ARG A 23 -7.67 -0.99 -16.86
C ARG A 23 -8.50 -1.81 -17.87
N GLY A 24 -9.73 -2.16 -17.51
CA GLY A 24 -10.65 -2.94 -18.31
C GLY A 24 -10.44 -4.46 -18.30
N LYS A 25 -9.34 -4.97 -17.73
CA LYS A 25 -9.04 -6.42 -17.65
C LYS A 25 -9.55 -7.02 -16.34
N THR A 26 -10.13 -8.20 -16.42
CA THR A 26 -10.46 -9.03 -15.25
C THR A 26 -9.18 -9.47 -14.50
N ILE A 27 -9.33 -10.00 -13.29
CA ILE A 27 -8.19 -10.53 -12.53
C ILE A 27 -7.41 -11.59 -13.34
N PRO A 28 -8.04 -12.63 -13.93
CA PRO A 28 -7.31 -13.62 -14.73
C PRO A 28 -6.62 -13.00 -15.97
N GLU A 29 -7.28 -12.07 -16.66
CA GLU A 29 -6.69 -11.39 -17.82
C GLU A 29 -5.51 -10.49 -17.42
N THR A 30 -5.58 -9.85 -16.26
CA THR A 30 -4.48 -9.06 -15.72
C THR A 30 -3.27 -9.92 -15.40
N PHE A 31 -3.45 -11.03 -14.69
CA PHE A 31 -2.35 -11.96 -14.40
C PHE A 31 -1.78 -12.60 -15.68
N ALA A 32 -2.63 -12.96 -16.64
CA ALA A 32 -2.17 -13.48 -17.92
C ALA A 32 -1.36 -12.43 -18.71
N ALA A 33 -1.75 -11.15 -18.67
CA ALA A 33 -1.01 -10.07 -19.33
C ALA A 33 0.37 -9.83 -18.67
N LEU A 34 0.49 -10.02 -17.37
CA LEU A 34 1.72 -9.79 -16.59
C LEU A 34 2.55 -11.06 -16.36
N LYS A 35 2.23 -12.19 -17.00
CA LYS A 35 2.89 -13.49 -16.77
C LYS A 35 4.42 -13.49 -16.98
N GLU A 36 4.94 -12.59 -17.81
CA GLU A 36 6.38 -12.47 -18.08
C GLU A 36 7.15 -11.71 -16.99
N HIS A 37 6.42 -11.17 -15.99
CA HIS A 37 6.95 -10.38 -14.88
C HIS A 37 6.94 -11.15 -13.54
N VAL A 38 7.00 -12.47 -13.62
CA VAL A 38 7.05 -13.35 -12.45
C VAL A 38 8.51 -13.55 -12.03
N VAL A 39 8.78 -13.43 -10.73
CA VAL A 39 10.10 -13.74 -10.17
C VAL A 39 10.38 -15.25 -10.29
N PRO A 40 11.60 -15.70 -10.62
CA PRO A 40 11.94 -17.11 -10.69
C PRO A 40 11.54 -17.90 -9.44
N GLY A 41 10.76 -18.97 -9.63
CA GLY A 41 10.25 -19.83 -8.56
C GLY A 41 9.06 -19.24 -7.79
N CYS A 42 8.38 -18.24 -8.35
CA CYS A 42 7.12 -17.64 -7.90
C CYS A 42 6.04 -17.81 -8.96
N GLU A 43 4.80 -17.59 -8.59
CA GLU A 43 3.65 -17.72 -9.50
C GLU A 43 2.98 -16.36 -9.79
N MET A 44 3.15 -15.40 -8.87
CA MET A 44 2.50 -14.09 -8.98
C MET A 44 3.43 -13.06 -9.64
N PRO A 45 2.87 -12.16 -10.48
CA PRO A 45 3.65 -11.06 -11.05
C PRO A 45 4.12 -10.10 -9.96
N THR A 46 5.18 -9.34 -10.26
CA THR A 46 5.72 -8.32 -9.37
C THR A 46 4.75 -7.14 -9.21
N VAL A 47 4.73 -6.53 -8.03
CA VAL A 47 3.91 -5.34 -7.77
C VAL A 47 4.37 -4.17 -8.63
N GLU A 48 5.66 -4.09 -8.95
CA GLU A 48 6.25 -3.08 -9.83
C GLU A 48 5.66 -3.11 -11.24
N SER A 49 5.52 -4.29 -11.82
CA SER A 49 4.92 -4.45 -13.16
C SER A 49 3.44 -4.10 -13.15
N PHE A 50 2.74 -4.47 -12.08
CA PHE A 50 1.35 -4.14 -11.93
C PHE A 50 1.14 -2.64 -11.67
N PHE A 51 2.00 -1.98 -10.90
CA PHE A 51 1.96 -0.53 -10.69
C PHE A 51 2.10 0.23 -12.01
N TRP A 52 3.07 -0.17 -12.87
CA TRP A 52 3.20 0.40 -14.21
C TRP A 52 1.90 0.25 -15.01
N PHE A 53 1.35 -0.97 -15.03
CA PHE A 53 0.10 -1.24 -15.74
C PHE A 53 -1.06 -0.38 -15.23
N LEU A 54 -1.22 -0.23 -13.91
CA LEU A 54 -2.25 0.64 -13.35
C LEU A 54 -2.05 2.11 -13.73
N LEU A 55 -0.81 2.59 -13.70
CA LEU A 55 -0.49 3.99 -13.95
C LEU A 55 -0.69 4.37 -15.41
N THR A 56 -0.22 3.54 -16.34
CA THR A 56 -0.18 3.85 -17.79
C THR A 56 -1.34 3.23 -18.58
N GLY A 57 -1.88 2.11 -18.13
CA GLY A 57 -2.80 1.26 -18.89
C GLY A 57 -2.10 0.24 -19.81
N ASP A 58 -0.78 0.35 -19.97
CA ASP A 58 0.02 -0.51 -20.83
C ASP A 58 0.75 -1.59 -20.03
N VAL A 59 0.85 -2.80 -20.62
CA VAL A 59 1.68 -3.86 -20.04
C VAL A 59 3.15 -3.46 -20.18
N PRO A 60 3.92 -3.40 -19.08
CA PRO A 60 5.30 -2.95 -19.17
C PRO A 60 6.18 -3.92 -19.96
N THR A 61 7.23 -3.40 -20.53
CA THR A 61 8.41 -4.19 -20.86
C THR A 61 9.18 -4.60 -19.60
N LYS A 62 10.08 -5.57 -19.70
CA LYS A 62 10.95 -5.92 -18.55
C LYS A 62 11.82 -4.74 -18.10
N ALA A 63 12.23 -3.87 -19.03
CA ALA A 63 13.02 -2.68 -18.71
C ALA A 63 12.19 -1.66 -17.90
N GLU A 64 10.97 -1.38 -18.31
CA GLU A 64 10.06 -0.45 -17.60
C GLU A 64 9.71 -0.95 -16.19
N ALA A 65 9.41 -2.25 -16.03
CA ALA A 65 9.20 -2.83 -14.70
C ALA A 65 10.47 -2.73 -13.83
N GLN A 66 11.65 -2.89 -14.44
CA GLN A 66 12.93 -2.74 -13.74
C GLN A 66 13.21 -1.28 -13.36
N GLU A 67 12.76 -0.30 -14.12
CA GLU A 67 12.84 1.12 -13.76
C GLU A 67 12.02 1.43 -12.50
N VAL A 68 10.79 0.91 -12.39
CA VAL A 68 9.97 1.04 -11.17
C VAL A 68 10.68 0.41 -9.98
N TYR A 69 11.18 -0.83 -10.15
CA TYR A 69 11.96 -1.50 -9.11
C TYR A 69 13.16 -0.65 -8.65
N ALA A 70 13.97 -0.17 -9.57
CA ALA A 70 15.15 0.64 -9.26
C ALA A 70 14.77 1.96 -8.57
N ALA A 71 13.69 2.61 -9.04
CA ALA A 71 13.18 3.84 -8.45
C ALA A 71 12.71 3.66 -7.01
N TRP A 72 12.01 2.57 -6.70
CA TRP A 72 11.60 2.27 -5.33
C TRP A 72 12.78 1.84 -4.45
N LYS A 73 13.69 1.02 -4.97
CA LYS A 73 14.91 0.62 -4.25
C LYS A 73 15.76 1.82 -3.81
N ALA A 74 15.91 2.80 -4.67
CA ALA A 74 16.67 4.01 -4.36
C ALA A 74 16.02 4.86 -3.24
N ARG A 75 14.73 4.66 -2.94
CA ARG A 75 13.94 5.46 -1.98
C ARG A 75 13.49 4.68 -0.74
N GLU A 76 13.68 3.35 -0.68
CA GLU A 76 13.08 2.47 0.33
C GLU A 76 13.56 2.70 1.76
N GLN A 77 14.70 3.37 1.94
CA GLN A 77 15.28 3.60 3.26
C GLN A 77 14.35 4.42 4.16
N LEU A 78 13.90 3.82 5.25
CA LEU A 78 13.10 4.51 6.25
C LEU A 78 13.99 5.47 7.05
N PRO A 79 13.66 6.78 7.17
CA PRO A 79 14.45 7.72 7.93
C PRO A 79 14.50 7.36 9.42
N ALA A 80 15.67 7.51 10.04
CA ALA A 80 15.87 7.13 11.45
C ALA A 80 14.90 7.85 12.41
N TYR A 81 14.61 9.14 12.16
CA TYR A 81 13.67 9.90 12.99
C TYR A 81 12.25 9.35 12.98
N VAL A 82 11.83 8.64 11.91
CA VAL A 82 10.51 7.97 11.86
C VAL A 82 10.49 6.82 12.87
N VAL A 83 11.59 6.06 12.93
CA VAL A 83 11.77 4.97 13.90
C VAL A 83 11.73 5.52 15.33
N ASP A 84 12.40 6.66 15.58
CA ASP A 84 12.41 7.31 16.89
C ASP A 84 11.01 7.77 17.32
N VAL A 85 10.23 8.36 16.40
CA VAL A 85 8.82 8.73 16.63
C VAL A 85 8.01 7.51 17.03
N LEU A 86 8.14 6.40 16.31
CA LEU A 86 7.40 5.17 16.62
C LEU A 86 7.80 4.57 17.98
N ARG A 87 9.07 4.62 18.32
CA ARG A 87 9.58 4.13 19.62
C ARG A 87 9.14 5.00 20.79
N ALA A 88 8.90 6.29 20.58
CA ALA A 88 8.40 7.19 21.60
C ALA A 88 6.90 6.96 21.91
N MET A 89 6.16 6.26 21.08
CA MET A 89 4.76 5.95 21.31
C MET A 89 4.59 4.89 22.41
N PRO A 90 3.51 4.96 23.22
CA PRO A 90 3.15 3.91 24.16
C PRO A 90 3.07 2.54 23.46
N ARG A 91 3.53 1.48 24.15
CA ARG A 91 3.59 0.13 23.54
C ARG A 91 2.24 -0.47 23.19
N ASP A 92 1.18 -0.02 23.81
CA ASP A 92 -0.22 -0.41 23.55
C ASP A 92 -0.87 0.39 22.41
N THR A 93 -0.18 1.40 21.84
CA THR A 93 -0.69 2.16 20.69
C THR A 93 -1.09 1.22 19.55
N HIS A 94 -2.28 1.44 18.98
CA HIS A 94 -2.78 0.62 17.88
C HIS A 94 -1.86 0.70 16.64
N PRO A 95 -1.57 -0.42 15.94
CA PRO A 95 -0.66 -0.41 14.77
C PRO A 95 -1.06 0.57 13.66
N MET A 96 -2.35 0.76 13.42
CA MET A 96 -2.82 1.73 12.42
C MET A 96 -2.54 3.17 12.83
N THR A 97 -2.61 3.50 14.12
CA THR A 97 -2.20 4.81 14.64
C THR A 97 -0.71 5.03 14.43
N MET A 98 0.12 4.02 14.70
CA MET A 98 1.55 4.07 14.46
C MET A 98 1.86 4.24 12.97
N PHE A 99 1.13 3.55 12.10
CA PHE A 99 1.30 3.62 10.65
C PHE A 99 0.97 5.03 10.12
N SER A 100 -0.17 5.58 10.50
CA SER A 100 -0.58 6.94 10.16
C SER A 100 0.43 8.00 10.66
N ALA A 101 0.89 7.87 11.91
CA ALA A 101 1.89 8.77 12.49
C ALA A 101 3.26 8.65 11.81
N GLY A 102 3.67 7.44 11.42
CA GLY A 102 4.91 7.21 10.66
C GLY A 102 4.86 7.88 9.29
N ILE A 103 3.71 7.82 8.60
CA ILE A 103 3.50 8.55 7.35
C ILE A 103 3.61 10.06 7.58
N LEU A 104 2.91 10.60 8.58
CA LEU A 104 2.96 12.03 8.92
C LEU A 104 4.36 12.50 9.32
N ALA A 105 5.12 11.67 10.01
CA ALA A 105 6.50 12.02 10.36
C ALA A 105 7.38 12.23 9.13
N MET A 106 7.12 11.52 8.02
CA MET A 106 7.85 11.68 6.75
C MET A 106 7.43 12.92 5.96
N GLN A 107 6.33 13.59 6.30
CA GLN A 107 5.78 14.74 5.55
C GLN A 107 6.80 15.86 5.35
N ARG A 108 7.70 16.08 6.30
CA ARG A 108 8.77 17.06 6.19
C ARG A 108 9.67 16.89 4.95
N GLU A 109 9.68 15.72 4.33
CA GLU A 109 10.46 15.43 3.12
C GLU A 109 9.66 15.66 1.83
N SER A 110 8.38 16.12 1.93
CA SER A 110 7.55 16.35 0.77
C SER A 110 8.18 17.33 -0.21
N VAL A 111 8.40 16.83 -1.43
CA VAL A 111 8.88 17.63 -2.56
C VAL A 111 7.80 18.62 -2.99
N PHE A 112 6.53 18.16 -2.98
CA PHE A 112 5.40 19.02 -3.32
C PHE A 112 5.27 20.19 -2.37
N ALA A 113 5.23 19.95 -1.04
CA ALA A 113 5.08 20.99 -0.04
C ALA A 113 6.22 22.02 -0.11
N ARG A 114 7.45 21.57 -0.29
CA ARG A 114 8.61 22.43 -0.44
C ARG A 114 8.51 23.32 -1.69
N ARG A 115 8.30 22.75 -2.87
CA ARG A 115 8.22 23.51 -4.13
C ARG A 115 7.03 24.46 -4.17
N TYR A 116 5.90 24.05 -3.54
CA TYR A 116 4.73 24.93 -3.39
C TYR A 116 5.06 26.14 -2.49
N GLY A 117 5.70 25.91 -1.33
CA GLY A 117 6.12 26.97 -0.41
C GLY A 117 7.16 27.94 -1.01
N GLU A 118 8.02 27.45 -1.89
CA GLU A 118 8.99 28.27 -2.65
C GLU A 118 8.35 29.08 -3.78
N GLY A 119 7.06 28.87 -4.09
CA GLY A 119 6.37 29.52 -5.21
C GLY A 119 6.88 29.10 -6.59
N THR A 120 7.55 27.95 -6.69
CA THR A 120 8.18 27.48 -7.94
C THR A 120 7.25 26.61 -8.80
N LEU A 121 6.07 26.21 -8.27
CA LEU A 121 5.11 25.33 -8.96
C LEU A 121 4.11 26.11 -9.79
N LYS A 122 4.01 25.76 -11.07
CA LYS A 122 2.88 26.14 -11.93
C LYS A 122 1.78 25.10 -11.83
N LYS A 123 0.54 25.49 -12.10
CA LYS A 123 -0.63 24.60 -12.01
C LYS A 123 -0.46 23.30 -12.81
N ASN A 124 0.12 23.38 -14.00
CA ASN A 124 0.30 22.24 -14.89
C ASN A 124 1.44 21.28 -14.46
N ASP A 125 2.32 21.73 -13.54
CA ASP A 125 3.50 20.99 -13.11
C ASP A 125 3.29 20.38 -11.69
N MET A 126 2.10 20.57 -11.08
CA MET A 126 1.82 20.12 -9.72
C MET A 126 1.82 18.59 -9.58
N TRP A 127 1.50 17.88 -10.64
CA TRP A 127 1.49 16.42 -10.65
C TRP A 127 2.88 15.82 -10.44
N ASP A 128 3.93 16.43 -10.96
CA ASP A 128 5.30 15.91 -10.93
C ASP A 128 5.84 15.76 -9.50
N PRO A 129 5.91 16.80 -8.64
CA PRO A 129 6.36 16.61 -7.26
C PRO A 129 5.38 15.78 -6.41
N MET A 130 4.09 15.75 -6.74
CA MET A 130 3.13 14.86 -6.08
C MET A 130 3.44 13.40 -6.42
N PHE A 131 3.78 13.11 -7.67
CA PHE A 131 4.21 11.79 -8.10
C PHE A 131 5.52 11.36 -7.41
N GLU A 132 6.50 12.27 -7.27
CA GLU A 132 7.74 12.00 -6.52
C GLU A 132 7.45 11.65 -5.04
N ASP A 133 6.54 12.37 -4.39
CA ASP A 133 6.11 12.07 -3.02
C ASP A 133 5.42 10.70 -2.94
N ALA A 134 4.54 10.38 -3.90
CA ALA A 134 3.87 9.09 -3.98
C ALA A 134 4.86 7.93 -4.19
N MET A 135 5.83 8.08 -5.08
CA MET A 135 6.88 7.09 -5.33
C MET A 135 7.74 6.84 -4.08
N THR A 136 8.05 7.90 -3.33
CA THR A 136 8.80 7.81 -2.07
C THR A 136 7.98 7.09 -0.98
N LEU A 137 6.70 7.43 -0.85
CA LEU A 137 5.79 6.75 0.06
C LEU A 137 5.68 5.25 -0.27
N LEU A 138 5.35 4.91 -1.51
CA LEU A 138 5.23 3.50 -1.95
C LEU A 138 6.50 2.71 -1.67
N ALA A 139 7.66 3.30 -1.86
CA ALA A 139 8.93 2.65 -1.57
C ALA A 139 9.12 2.35 -0.07
N ARG A 140 8.68 3.25 0.81
CA ARG A 140 8.91 3.18 2.27
C ARG A 140 7.83 2.45 3.05
N LEU A 141 6.60 2.38 2.53
CA LEU A 141 5.47 1.79 3.25
C LEU A 141 5.68 0.33 3.67
N PRO A 142 6.28 -0.57 2.85
CA PRO A 142 6.58 -1.93 3.29
C PRO A 142 7.49 -2.00 4.49
N GLY A 143 8.57 -1.19 4.48
CA GLY A 143 9.51 -1.09 5.59
C GLY A 143 8.85 -0.55 6.87
N LEU A 144 8.03 0.48 6.74
CA LEU A 144 7.27 1.06 7.85
C LEU A 144 6.30 0.04 8.46
N ALA A 145 5.51 -0.64 7.62
CA ALA A 145 4.54 -1.65 8.07
C ALA A 145 5.24 -2.84 8.73
N ALA A 146 6.31 -3.35 8.12
CA ALA A 146 7.09 -4.44 8.67
C ALA A 146 7.75 -4.07 10.01
N TYR A 147 8.30 -2.85 10.12
CA TYR A 147 8.87 -2.35 11.35
C TYR A 147 7.83 -2.33 12.48
N ILE A 148 6.65 -1.74 12.24
CA ILE A 148 5.56 -1.68 13.23
C ILE A 148 5.12 -3.10 13.64
N TYR A 149 4.94 -4.00 12.68
CA TYR A 149 4.59 -5.40 12.97
C TYR A 149 5.62 -6.08 13.86
N ARG A 150 6.90 -5.97 13.53
CA ARG A 150 7.97 -6.61 14.29
C ARG A 150 8.16 -6.00 15.68
N MET A 151 8.05 -4.69 15.78
CA MET A 151 8.08 -3.96 17.05
C MET A 151 6.94 -4.38 18.00
N LYS A 152 5.73 -4.56 17.46
CA LYS A 152 4.54 -4.91 18.25
C LYS A 152 4.49 -6.40 18.62
N TYR A 153 4.84 -7.29 17.69
CA TYR A 153 4.53 -8.72 17.80
C TYR A 153 5.75 -9.64 17.78
N LYS A 154 6.94 -9.13 17.53
CA LYS A 154 8.18 -9.91 17.38
C LYS A 154 9.35 -9.39 18.23
N GLY A 155 9.04 -8.77 19.38
CA GLY A 155 10.05 -8.34 20.35
C GLY A 155 11.03 -7.27 19.82
N ASP A 156 10.56 -6.40 18.93
CA ASP A 156 11.36 -5.32 18.30
C ASP A 156 12.59 -5.85 17.49
N THR A 157 12.51 -7.09 17.03
CA THR A 157 13.57 -7.69 16.21
C THR A 157 13.38 -7.27 14.75
N ILE A 158 14.17 -6.32 14.27
CA ILE A 158 14.09 -5.80 12.90
C ILE A 158 14.77 -6.76 11.92
N ILE A 159 14.13 -7.02 10.79
CA ILE A 159 14.71 -7.69 9.64
C ILE A 159 14.93 -6.64 8.56
N PRO A 160 16.17 -6.34 8.18
CA PRO A 160 16.46 -5.42 7.09
C PRO A 160 15.91 -5.93 5.76
N GLY A 161 15.57 -5.00 4.85
CA GLY A 161 15.21 -5.39 3.49
C GLY A 161 16.37 -6.08 2.77
N ASP A 162 16.06 -7.07 1.93
CA ASP A 162 17.02 -7.71 1.05
C ASP A 162 17.02 -6.98 -0.32
N PRO A 163 18.18 -6.44 -0.77
CA PRO A 163 18.25 -5.72 -2.04
C PRO A 163 18.03 -6.60 -3.27
N LYS A 164 17.96 -7.91 -3.12
CA LYS A 164 17.72 -8.85 -4.23
C LYS A 164 16.25 -9.17 -4.44
N LEU A 165 15.39 -8.79 -3.50
CA LEU A 165 13.96 -9.08 -3.55
C LEU A 165 13.19 -7.93 -4.18
N ASP A 166 12.14 -8.26 -4.93
CA ASP A 166 11.12 -7.32 -5.39
C ASP A 166 10.31 -6.75 -4.21
N TRP A 167 9.53 -5.73 -4.44
CA TRP A 167 8.80 -4.98 -3.41
C TRP A 167 7.90 -5.89 -2.55
N GLY A 168 7.11 -6.78 -3.17
CA GLY A 168 6.22 -7.69 -2.46
C GLY A 168 6.95 -8.79 -1.70
N GLY A 169 7.96 -9.39 -2.32
CA GLY A 169 8.84 -10.39 -1.69
C GLY A 169 9.64 -9.80 -0.54
N ASN A 170 10.10 -8.55 -0.67
CA ASN A 170 10.82 -7.86 0.38
C ASN A 170 9.95 -7.55 1.60
N PHE A 171 8.67 -7.18 1.39
CA PHE A 171 7.73 -7.06 2.50
C PHE A 171 7.59 -8.38 3.27
N ALA A 172 7.34 -9.50 2.56
CA ALA A 172 7.24 -10.82 3.19
C ALA A 172 8.50 -11.18 3.99
N HIS A 173 9.68 -10.91 3.42
CA HIS A 173 10.97 -11.10 4.09
C HIS A 173 11.08 -10.26 5.37
N MET A 174 10.79 -8.97 5.31
CA MET A 174 10.91 -8.05 6.44
C MET A 174 9.96 -8.38 7.60
N ILE A 175 8.77 -8.94 7.33
CA ILE A 175 7.89 -9.45 8.40
C ILE A 175 8.30 -10.82 8.93
N GLY A 176 9.29 -11.47 8.31
CA GLY A 176 9.84 -12.76 8.72
C GLY A 176 9.06 -13.96 8.21
N GLN A 177 8.41 -13.83 7.07
CA GLN A 177 7.73 -14.91 6.39
C GLN A 177 8.62 -15.55 5.31
N VAL A 178 8.33 -16.81 4.99
CA VAL A 178 9.04 -17.60 3.98
C VAL A 178 8.07 -18.03 2.87
N LYS A 179 8.60 -18.55 1.76
CA LYS A 179 7.77 -19.12 0.70
C LYS A 179 6.73 -20.11 1.24
N PRO A 180 5.50 -20.12 0.71
CA PRO A 180 5.00 -19.36 -0.44
C PRO A 180 4.37 -17.99 -0.09
N TYR A 181 4.61 -17.45 1.11
CA TYR A 181 3.96 -16.22 1.56
C TYR A 181 4.32 -14.99 0.72
N ASP A 182 5.48 -14.99 0.07
CA ASP A 182 5.88 -13.92 -0.86
C ASP A 182 4.92 -13.80 -2.06
N ASP A 183 4.42 -14.92 -2.60
CA ASP A 183 3.38 -14.91 -3.64
C ASP A 183 2.02 -14.46 -3.10
N VAL A 184 1.67 -14.87 -1.88
CA VAL A 184 0.47 -14.37 -1.21
C VAL A 184 0.53 -12.86 -1.02
N ALA A 185 1.69 -12.32 -0.64
CA ALA A 185 1.89 -10.88 -0.49
C ALA A 185 1.73 -10.14 -1.81
N ARG A 186 2.36 -10.61 -2.91
CA ARG A 186 2.20 -10.01 -4.25
C ARG A 186 0.74 -10.01 -4.69
N MET A 187 0.07 -11.15 -4.59
CA MET A 187 -1.33 -11.29 -4.93
C MET A 187 -2.21 -10.33 -4.11
N TYR A 188 -1.98 -10.26 -2.81
CA TYR A 188 -2.73 -9.39 -1.91
C TYR A 188 -2.57 -7.91 -2.31
N PHE A 189 -1.35 -7.45 -2.54
CA PHE A 189 -1.08 -6.07 -2.94
C PHE A 189 -1.66 -5.72 -4.31
N ILE A 190 -1.63 -6.65 -5.27
CA ILE A 190 -2.25 -6.46 -6.58
C ILE A 190 -3.78 -6.34 -6.44
N LEU A 191 -4.41 -7.26 -5.75
CA LEU A 191 -5.87 -7.29 -5.64
C LEU A 191 -6.46 -6.14 -4.82
N HIS A 192 -5.67 -5.55 -3.90
CA HIS A 192 -6.09 -4.45 -3.03
C HIS A 192 -5.52 -3.09 -3.44
N SER A 193 -4.95 -2.98 -4.63
CA SER A 193 -4.26 -1.76 -5.09
C SER A 193 -5.20 -0.60 -5.39
N ASP A 194 -6.33 -0.88 -6.03
CA ASP A 194 -7.36 0.10 -6.37
C ASP A 194 -8.75 -0.55 -6.39
N HIS A 195 -9.78 0.19 -5.99
CA HIS A 195 -11.15 -0.30 -5.90
C HIS A 195 -12.14 0.85 -6.13
N GLU A 196 -12.13 1.41 -7.35
CA GLU A 196 -12.97 2.53 -7.82
C GLU A 196 -12.93 3.80 -6.95
N SER A 197 -12.09 3.84 -5.93
CA SER A 197 -11.96 4.99 -5.01
C SER A 197 -13.25 5.37 -4.25
N GLY A 198 -14.27 4.53 -4.26
CA GLY A 198 -15.57 4.77 -3.61
C GLY A 198 -15.57 4.46 -2.09
N ASN A 199 -14.58 3.78 -1.59
CA ASN A 199 -14.47 3.48 -0.16
C ASN A 199 -13.98 4.68 0.66
N VAL A 200 -14.20 4.64 1.99
CA VAL A 200 -13.91 5.76 2.89
C VAL A 200 -12.44 6.19 2.83
N SER A 201 -11.49 5.26 2.80
CA SER A 201 -10.07 5.59 2.83
C SER A 201 -9.61 6.27 1.54
N ALA A 202 -9.95 5.72 0.38
CA ALA A 202 -9.59 6.29 -0.91
C ALA A 202 -10.30 7.64 -1.13
N HIS A 203 -11.60 7.73 -0.81
CA HIS A 203 -12.36 8.99 -0.93
C HIS A 203 -11.77 10.08 -0.02
N THR A 204 -11.40 9.76 1.21
CA THR A 204 -10.77 10.69 2.14
C THR A 204 -9.40 11.16 1.62
N ALA A 205 -8.58 10.25 1.08
CA ALA A 205 -7.29 10.61 0.49
C ALA A 205 -7.47 11.59 -0.67
N HIS A 206 -8.43 11.34 -1.57
CA HIS A 206 -8.74 12.23 -2.70
C HIS A 206 -9.29 13.57 -2.22
N LEU A 207 -10.16 13.58 -1.21
CA LEU A 207 -10.74 14.80 -0.65
C LEU A 207 -9.65 15.70 -0.04
N VAL A 208 -8.74 15.12 0.73
CA VAL A 208 -7.63 15.87 1.33
C VAL A 208 -6.67 16.37 0.25
N ALA A 209 -6.33 15.55 -0.73
CA ALA A 209 -5.48 15.95 -1.86
C ALA A 209 -6.10 17.08 -2.70
N SER A 210 -7.44 17.14 -2.81
CA SER A 210 -8.14 18.20 -3.55
C SER A 210 -7.94 19.60 -2.97
N ALA A 211 -7.52 19.70 -1.70
CA ALA A 211 -7.12 20.95 -1.04
C ALA A 211 -5.65 21.32 -1.31
N LEU A 212 -4.95 20.63 -2.21
CA LEU A 212 -3.50 20.72 -2.46
C LEU A 212 -2.65 20.32 -1.25
N SER A 213 -3.17 19.48 -0.37
CA SER A 213 -2.36 18.76 0.61
C SER A 213 -1.46 17.75 -0.11
N ASP A 214 -0.22 17.60 0.38
CA ASP A 214 0.72 16.64 -0.20
C ASP A 214 0.30 15.19 0.03
N ALA A 215 1.02 14.26 -0.61
CA ALA A 215 0.70 12.84 -0.57
C ALA A 215 0.75 12.27 0.86
N TYR A 216 1.61 12.78 1.74
CA TYR A 216 1.73 12.27 3.11
C TYR A 216 0.49 12.60 3.95
N TYR A 217 -0.02 13.84 3.87
CA TYR A 217 -1.28 14.21 4.51
C TYR A 217 -2.46 13.44 3.94
N ALA A 218 -2.54 13.32 2.62
CA ALA A 218 -3.63 12.63 1.95
C ALA A 218 -3.67 11.13 2.32
N TYR A 219 -2.52 10.46 2.29
CA TYR A 219 -2.41 9.04 2.67
C TYR A 219 -2.66 8.80 4.16
N SER A 220 -2.11 9.63 5.03
CA SER A 220 -2.38 9.52 6.48
C SER A 220 -3.87 9.66 6.77
N ALA A 221 -4.56 10.60 6.12
CA ALA A 221 -6.01 10.76 6.25
C ALA A 221 -6.77 9.51 5.75
N GLY A 222 -6.37 8.95 4.62
CA GLY A 222 -6.91 7.68 4.10
C GLY A 222 -6.70 6.51 5.07
N ILE A 223 -5.51 6.37 5.66
CA ILE A 223 -5.20 5.34 6.66
C ILE A 223 -6.07 5.47 7.91
N ASN A 224 -6.39 6.68 8.34
CA ASN A 224 -7.31 6.90 9.46
C ASN A 224 -8.73 6.43 9.11
N GLY A 225 -9.19 6.63 7.89
CA GLY A 225 -10.44 6.05 7.39
C GLY A 225 -10.41 4.52 7.34
N LEU A 226 -9.28 3.96 6.88
CA LEU A 226 -9.06 2.50 6.80
C LEU A 226 -9.10 1.83 8.18
N ALA A 227 -8.72 2.53 9.25
CA ALA A 227 -8.72 2.03 10.61
C ALA A 227 -10.13 1.85 11.22
N GLY A 228 -11.19 2.23 10.51
CA GLY A 228 -12.56 2.08 10.99
C GLY A 228 -13.05 0.62 10.99
N PRO A 229 -13.86 0.18 12.00
CA PRO A 229 -14.35 -1.20 12.11
C PRO A 229 -15.29 -1.62 10.99
N LEU A 230 -15.92 -0.68 10.31
CA LEU A 230 -16.75 -0.95 9.14
C LEU A 230 -15.97 -0.85 7.81
N HIS A 231 -14.63 -0.83 7.87
CA HIS A 231 -13.74 -0.79 6.72
C HIS A 231 -12.55 -1.76 6.92
N GLY A 232 -11.31 -1.31 6.88
CA GLY A 232 -10.14 -2.18 6.95
C GLY A 232 -9.98 -2.94 8.27
N LEU A 233 -10.40 -2.36 9.39
CA LEU A 233 -10.38 -3.03 10.70
C LEU A 233 -11.33 -4.24 10.77
N ALA A 234 -12.29 -4.37 9.86
CA ALA A 234 -13.19 -5.52 9.78
C ALA A 234 -12.43 -6.86 9.70
N ASN A 235 -11.25 -6.89 9.07
CA ASN A 235 -10.40 -8.09 9.03
C ASN A 235 -9.94 -8.51 10.43
N GLN A 236 -9.59 -7.57 11.30
CA GLN A 236 -9.22 -7.84 12.69
C GLN A 236 -10.42 -8.35 13.49
N GLU A 237 -11.59 -7.77 13.30
CA GLU A 237 -12.84 -8.20 13.95
C GLU A 237 -13.21 -9.63 13.54
N VAL A 238 -13.15 -9.95 12.25
CA VAL A 238 -13.40 -11.30 11.73
C VAL A 238 -12.38 -12.31 12.29
N LEU A 239 -11.10 -11.96 12.32
CA LEU A 239 -10.07 -12.83 12.91
C LEU A 239 -10.36 -13.11 14.40
N GLY A 240 -10.73 -12.07 15.16
CA GLY A 240 -11.12 -12.22 16.56
C GLY A 240 -12.35 -13.12 16.74
N TRP A 241 -13.35 -12.98 15.88
CA TRP A 241 -14.53 -13.84 15.85
C TRP A 241 -14.18 -15.31 15.54
N ILE A 242 -13.33 -15.56 14.52
CA ILE A 242 -12.85 -16.90 14.17
C ILE A 242 -12.15 -17.54 15.39
N GLN A 243 -11.20 -16.84 15.99
CA GLN A 243 -10.45 -17.33 17.16
C GLN A 243 -11.37 -17.64 18.34
N ALA A 244 -12.34 -16.76 18.64
CA ALA A 244 -13.32 -16.99 19.70
C ALA A 244 -14.23 -18.20 19.39
N THR A 245 -14.61 -18.38 18.13
CA THR A 245 -15.43 -19.51 17.70
C THR A 245 -14.65 -20.82 17.79
N MET A 246 -13.41 -20.88 17.30
CA MET A 246 -12.53 -22.03 17.44
C MET A 246 -12.36 -22.44 18.90
N LYS A 247 -12.16 -21.47 19.79
CA LYS A 247 -12.06 -21.74 21.24
C LYS A 247 -13.34 -22.35 21.80
N LYS A 248 -14.53 -21.87 21.39
CA LYS A 248 -15.82 -22.44 21.81
C LYS A 248 -16.03 -23.87 21.28
N LEU A 249 -15.52 -24.16 20.10
CA LEU A 249 -15.59 -25.48 19.48
C LEU A 249 -14.45 -26.42 19.93
N ASN A 250 -13.66 -26.05 20.96
CA ASN A 250 -12.48 -26.81 21.41
C ASN A 250 -11.49 -27.10 20.26
N ASN A 251 -11.36 -26.18 19.30
CA ASN A 251 -10.56 -26.32 18.07
C ASN A 251 -11.00 -27.48 17.16
N ALA A 252 -12.24 -27.99 17.29
CA ALA A 252 -12.80 -28.91 16.33
C ALA A 252 -13.04 -28.22 14.99
N GLU A 253 -12.74 -28.90 13.89
CA GLU A 253 -13.05 -28.37 12.56
C GLU A 253 -14.59 -28.29 12.39
N PRO A 254 -15.09 -27.21 11.74
CA PRO A 254 -16.50 -27.12 11.42
C PRO A 254 -16.88 -28.27 10.46
N THR A 255 -17.91 -29.02 10.81
CA THR A 255 -18.50 -30.05 9.97
C THR A 255 -19.37 -29.45 8.88
#